data_0997f108169cfbc1c284acbc69fa5294
#
_entry.id   0997f108169cfbc1c284acbc69fa5294
#
_cell.length_a   1.000
_cell.length_b   1.000
_cell.length_c   1.000
_cell.angle_alpha   90.00
_cell.angle_beta   90.00
_cell.angle_gamma   90.00
#
_symmetry.space_group_name_H-M   'P 1'
#
loop_
_entity.id
_entity.type
_entity.pdbx_description
1 polymer ?
#
loop_
_entity_poly.entity_id
_entity_poly.type
_entity_poly.pdbx_seq_one_letter_code
_entity_poly.pdbx_strand_id
1 'polypeptide(L)'
;QTASAEEQTASFVTDYDSMPLLNTTPIRNLSLEVGATEDEIRLNWMSPSGSPGQVSWYTIQNGDLQMVTAECTASSTMPGYYVNKAVVTGLEPGLTYAYKVGNDAGGWSPEYKYAVPDVNTSEGFTFLVTSDAEIGQDQYNEMQVTIDDWDRTVTRLTNYVPEAQFLIHAGDQVSEFGNAEEYAGFLDHLALYKIPLVPVVGNHDVANEDTVEKLGYPAGPYFYEHFNVPNRSDEYGYSEADKNGDYYFVRGNV
;
A
#
# COMPACT_ATOMS: atom_id res chain seq x y z
N GLN A 1 31.53 -19.88 -10.88
CA GLN A 1 30.28 -20.63 -10.69
C GLN A 1 29.23 -19.62 -10.30
N THR A 2 28.39 -19.25 -11.25
CA THR A 2 27.24 -18.39 -11.03
C THR A 2 26.18 -19.23 -10.30
N ALA A 3 25.84 -18.84 -9.06
CA ALA A 3 24.66 -19.36 -8.38
C ALA A 3 23.44 -19.02 -9.27
N SER A 4 22.57 -20.01 -9.49
CA SER A 4 21.42 -19.83 -10.36
C SER A 4 20.40 -18.90 -9.71
N ALA A 5 19.61 -18.21 -10.53
CA ALA A 5 18.55 -17.33 -10.04
C ALA A 5 17.54 -18.04 -9.10
N GLU A 6 17.43 -19.38 -9.21
CA GLU A 6 16.60 -20.21 -8.32
C GLU A 6 17.10 -20.28 -6.87
N GLU A 7 18.43 -20.22 -6.63
CA GLU A 7 18.95 -20.20 -5.25
C GLU A 7 18.75 -18.86 -4.56
N GLN A 8 18.73 -17.75 -5.31
CA GLN A 8 18.46 -16.42 -4.74
C GLN A 8 16.98 -16.22 -4.38
N THR A 9 16.04 -16.75 -5.18
CA THR A 9 14.60 -16.68 -4.88
C THR A 9 14.22 -17.53 -3.66
N ALA A 10 14.83 -18.71 -3.48
CA ALA A 10 14.54 -19.58 -2.34
C ALA A 10 14.97 -18.99 -0.98
N SER A 11 16.06 -18.19 -0.95
CA SER A 11 16.49 -17.52 0.29
C SER A 11 15.63 -16.31 0.65
N PHE A 12 14.94 -15.71 -0.32
CA PHE A 12 14.07 -14.56 -0.09
C PHE A 12 12.76 -14.92 0.64
N VAL A 13 12.18 -16.06 0.33
CA VAL A 13 10.89 -16.52 0.90
C VAL A 13 11.01 -16.80 2.39
N THR A 14 12.14 -17.34 2.85
CA THR A 14 12.36 -17.72 4.25
C THR A 14 12.61 -16.53 5.19
N ASP A 15 13.01 -15.36 4.65
CA ASP A 15 13.31 -14.17 5.49
C ASP A 15 12.05 -13.36 5.81
N TYR A 16 10.99 -13.45 5.00
CA TYR A 16 9.73 -12.73 5.21
C TYR A 16 8.81 -13.35 6.27
N ASP A 17 8.82 -14.65 6.43
CA ASP A 17 7.99 -15.35 7.42
C ASP A 17 8.38 -15.02 8.88
N SER A 18 9.52 -14.34 9.08
CA SER A 18 10.00 -13.91 10.40
C SER A 18 9.85 -12.41 10.66
N MET A 19 9.33 -11.62 9.72
CA MET A 19 9.15 -10.18 9.90
C MET A 19 7.98 -9.89 10.85
N PRO A 20 8.16 -8.94 11.80
CA PRO A 20 7.08 -8.54 12.68
C PRO A 20 5.98 -7.82 11.89
N LEU A 21 4.73 -8.09 12.25
CA LEU A 21 3.57 -7.37 11.70
C LEU A 21 3.53 -5.93 12.21
N LEU A 22 2.89 -5.06 11.46
CA LEU A 22 2.74 -3.64 11.78
C LEU A 22 2.00 -3.42 13.11
N ASN A 23 1.04 -4.27 13.44
CA ASN A 23 0.23 -4.20 14.66
C ASN A 23 1.04 -4.28 15.98
N THR A 24 2.34 -4.62 15.91
CA THR A 24 3.26 -4.57 17.05
C THR A 24 3.78 -3.16 17.34
N THR A 25 3.45 -2.18 16.54
CA THR A 25 3.87 -0.78 16.62
C THR A 25 2.66 0.16 16.69
N PRO A 26 2.83 1.45 17.00
CA PRO A 26 1.74 2.43 16.93
C PRO A 26 1.42 2.88 15.48
N ILE A 27 2.21 2.47 14.48
CA ILE A 27 1.93 2.75 13.07
C ILE A 27 0.75 1.88 12.61
N ARG A 28 -0.13 2.46 11.77
CA ARG A 28 -1.32 1.79 11.23
C ARG A 28 -1.45 2.04 9.73
N ASN A 29 -2.17 1.16 9.06
CA ASN A 29 -2.63 1.32 7.69
C ASN A 29 -1.49 1.72 6.74
N LEU A 30 -0.34 1.00 6.86
CA LEU A 30 0.78 1.20 5.95
C LEU A 30 0.43 0.60 4.59
N SER A 31 0.49 1.43 3.55
CA SER A 31 0.40 1.00 2.17
C SER A 31 1.65 1.37 1.38
N LEU A 32 2.08 0.47 0.52
CA LEU A 32 3.12 0.66 -0.48
C LEU A 32 2.43 0.69 -1.84
N GLU A 33 2.48 1.82 -2.54
CA GLU A 33 1.82 1.99 -3.83
C GLU A 33 2.83 2.22 -4.95
N VAL A 34 2.35 2.01 -6.18
CA VAL A 34 3.10 2.37 -7.38
C VAL A 34 3.39 3.86 -7.42
N GLY A 35 4.57 4.21 -7.90
CA GLY A 35 4.90 5.59 -8.24
C GLY A 35 4.39 6.01 -9.61
N ALA A 36 4.57 7.28 -9.94
CA ALA A 36 4.25 7.82 -11.26
C ALA A 36 5.09 7.17 -12.38
N THR A 37 6.31 6.79 -12.03
CA THR A 37 7.31 6.16 -12.90
C THR A 37 7.92 4.94 -12.21
N GLU A 38 8.75 4.19 -12.94
CA GLU A 38 9.33 2.93 -12.47
C GLU A 38 10.35 3.10 -11.34
N ASP A 39 10.97 4.27 -11.24
CA ASP A 39 11.95 4.63 -10.22
C ASP A 39 11.32 5.28 -8.98
N GLU A 40 9.99 5.27 -8.89
CA GLU A 40 9.21 5.87 -7.80
C GLU A 40 8.33 4.84 -7.11
N ILE A 41 8.25 4.92 -5.79
CA ILE A 41 7.19 4.30 -4.98
C ILE A 41 6.55 5.36 -4.08
N ARG A 42 5.32 5.10 -3.68
CA ARG A 42 4.58 5.93 -2.76
C ARG A 42 4.23 5.14 -1.51
N LEU A 43 4.23 5.83 -0.39
CA LEU A 43 3.87 5.25 0.90
C LEU A 43 2.84 6.14 1.57
N ASN A 44 1.88 5.47 2.19
CA ASN A 44 0.92 6.09 3.09
C ASN A 44 0.90 5.31 4.40
N TRP A 45 0.79 5.99 5.52
CA TRP A 45 0.61 5.36 6.83
C TRP A 45 -0.03 6.32 7.81
N MET A 46 -0.60 5.78 8.87
CA MET A 46 -1.12 6.56 9.99
C MET A 46 -0.22 6.42 11.22
N SER A 47 -0.01 7.52 11.94
CA SER A 47 0.77 7.56 13.17
C SER A 47 0.08 8.42 14.24
N PRO A 48 0.30 8.17 15.55
CA PRO A 48 -0.29 8.98 16.62
C PRO A 48 0.39 10.34 16.82
N SER A 49 1.36 10.71 15.99
CA SER A 49 2.10 11.97 16.08
C SER A 49 1.67 12.96 15.00
N GLY A 50 1.33 14.18 15.38
CA GLY A 50 1.09 15.29 14.45
C GLY A 50 2.36 15.89 13.84
N SER A 51 3.54 15.42 14.23
CA SER A 51 4.79 15.76 13.54
C SER A 51 4.93 14.91 12.29
N PRO A 52 5.36 15.49 11.15
CA PRO A 52 5.58 14.73 9.93
C PRO A 52 6.46 13.51 10.15
N GLY A 53 5.99 12.37 9.66
CA GLY A 53 6.78 11.16 9.63
C GLY A 53 7.84 11.18 8.52
N GLN A 54 8.65 10.16 8.48
CA GLN A 54 9.70 9.99 7.49
C GLN A 54 9.65 8.57 6.94
N VAL A 55 10.05 8.40 5.69
CA VAL A 55 10.52 7.13 5.16
C VAL A 55 12.03 7.12 5.29
N SER A 56 12.57 6.08 5.88
CA SER A 56 14.00 5.80 5.95
C SER A 56 14.27 4.58 5.09
N TRP A 57 15.18 4.66 4.10
CA TRP A 57 15.46 3.53 3.21
C TRP A 57 16.94 3.49 2.80
N TYR A 58 17.39 2.31 2.40
CA TYR A 58 18.75 2.09 1.87
C TYR A 58 18.78 0.82 1.01
N THR A 59 19.71 0.71 0.07
CA THR A 59 19.94 -0.56 -0.65
C THR A 59 20.63 -1.56 0.25
N ILE A 60 20.11 -2.79 0.31
CA ILE A 60 20.69 -3.85 1.15
C ILE A 60 22.09 -4.29 0.69
N GLN A 61 22.48 -3.97 -0.54
CA GLN A 61 23.75 -4.33 -1.11
C GLN A 61 24.92 -3.50 -0.54
N ASN A 62 24.73 -2.21 -0.29
CA ASN A 62 25.75 -1.30 0.29
C ASN A 62 25.27 0.17 0.33
N GLY A 63 23.99 0.42 0.39
CA GLY A 63 23.44 1.76 0.26
C GLY A 63 23.61 2.62 1.50
N ASP A 64 23.87 3.89 1.30
CA ASP A 64 23.77 4.90 2.34
C ASP A 64 22.30 5.12 2.72
N LEU A 65 22.09 5.38 4.01
CA LEU A 65 20.76 5.69 4.52
C LEU A 65 20.21 6.96 3.89
N GLN A 66 19.06 6.85 3.26
CA GLN A 66 18.29 7.96 2.70
C GLN A 66 17.05 8.22 3.56
N MET A 67 16.55 9.44 3.54
CA MET A 67 15.35 9.83 4.26
C MET A 67 14.53 10.84 3.45
N VAL A 68 13.21 10.67 3.46
CA VAL A 68 12.26 11.68 2.95
C VAL A 68 11.21 11.97 4.00
N THR A 69 10.85 13.24 4.15
CA THR A 69 9.80 13.68 5.07
C THR A 69 8.44 13.62 4.38
N ALA A 70 7.45 13.05 5.06
CA ALA A 70 6.08 12.94 4.58
C ALA A 70 5.30 14.26 4.72
N GLU A 71 4.29 14.43 3.91
CA GLU A 71 3.18 15.33 4.21
C GLU A 71 2.35 14.70 5.32
N CYS A 72 1.92 15.51 6.31
CA CYS A 72 1.23 15.03 7.49
C CYS A 72 -0.05 15.84 7.73
N THR A 73 -1.19 15.14 7.79
CA THR A 73 -2.51 15.74 8.03
C THR A 73 -3.28 14.94 9.07
N ALA A 74 -4.19 15.58 9.82
CA ALA A 74 -5.05 14.86 10.77
C ALA A 74 -5.96 13.87 10.01
N SER A 75 -6.12 12.66 10.55
CA SER A 75 -7.05 11.68 10.02
C SER A 75 -8.49 12.03 10.36
N SER A 76 -9.41 11.87 9.42
CA SER A 76 -10.86 11.98 9.65
C SER A 76 -11.48 10.63 10.04
N THR A 77 -10.84 9.51 9.69
CA THR A 77 -11.32 8.15 9.96
C THR A 77 -10.79 7.57 11.28
N MET A 78 -9.64 8.04 11.75
CA MET A 78 -9.00 7.54 12.98
C MET A 78 -8.66 8.71 13.92
N PRO A 79 -9.56 9.13 14.83
CA PRO A 79 -9.32 10.23 15.77
C PRO A 79 -8.05 10.04 16.61
N GLY A 80 -7.20 11.05 16.66
CA GLY A 80 -5.91 11.01 17.37
C GLY A 80 -4.75 10.46 16.52
N TYR A 81 -5.01 10.09 15.28
CA TYR A 81 -3.99 9.70 14.30
C TYR A 81 -3.84 10.75 13.20
N TYR A 82 -2.72 10.67 12.52
CA TYR A 82 -2.34 11.57 11.42
C TYR A 82 -1.91 10.72 10.21
N VAL A 83 -2.43 11.09 9.05
CA VAL A 83 -2.07 10.51 7.76
C VAL A 83 -0.74 11.09 7.32
N ASN A 84 0.19 10.24 6.97
CA ASN A 84 1.49 10.60 6.44
C ASN A 84 1.62 10.06 5.02
N LYS A 85 2.04 10.91 4.07
CA LYS A 85 2.23 10.55 2.66
C LYS A 85 3.61 10.94 2.21
N ALA A 86 4.35 9.98 1.66
CA ALA A 86 5.69 10.22 1.16
C ALA A 86 5.88 9.64 -0.24
N VAL A 87 6.78 10.25 -0.99
CA VAL A 87 7.21 9.80 -2.31
C VAL A 87 8.69 9.52 -2.25
N VAL A 88 9.09 8.29 -2.55
CA VAL A 88 10.47 7.86 -2.66
C VAL A 88 10.82 7.76 -4.13
N THR A 89 11.86 8.45 -4.58
CA THR A 89 12.30 8.51 -5.97
C THR A 89 13.75 8.07 -6.13
N GLY A 90 14.15 7.81 -7.36
CA GLY A 90 15.52 7.41 -7.69
C GLY A 90 15.83 5.98 -7.31
N LEU A 91 14.81 5.12 -7.29
CA LEU A 91 15.00 3.69 -7.10
C LEU A 91 15.60 3.07 -8.35
N GLU A 92 16.62 2.23 -8.17
CA GLU A 92 17.33 1.59 -9.28
C GLU A 92 16.76 0.19 -9.55
N PRO A 93 16.43 -0.14 -10.83
CA PRO A 93 15.97 -1.48 -11.21
C PRO A 93 16.92 -2.59 -10.76
N GLY A 94 16.37 -3.71 -10.34
CA GLY A 94 17.12 -4.88 -9.88
C GLY A 94 17.72 -4.77 -8.49
N LEU A 95 17.61 -3.61 -7.80
CA LEU A 95 18.07 -3.47 -6.43
C LEU A 95 16.96 -3.75 -5.42
N THR A 96 17.37 -4.22 -4.26
CA THR A 96 16.47 -4.40 -3.12
C THR A 96 16.73 -3.32 -2.09
N TYR A 97 15.65 -2.67 -1.65
CA TYR A 97 15.68 -1.62 -0.63
C TYR A 97 15.04 -2.12 0.67
N ALA A 98 15.72 -1.90 1.78
CA ALA A 98 15.11 -1.96 3.09
C ALA A 98 14.48 -0.60 3.40
N TYR A 99 13.28 -0.58 3.98
CA TYR A 99 12.59 0.66 4.34
C TYR A 99 11.79 0.53 5.63
N LYS A 100 11.59 1.63 6.31
CA LYS A 100 10.67 1.78 7.44
C LYS A 100 10.06 3.18 7.43
N VAL A 101 8.90 3.32 8.06
CA VAL A 101 8.16 4.58 8.15
C VAL A 101 7.89 4.97 9.60
N GLY A 102 7.80 6.27 9.88
CA GLY A 102 7.49 6.78 11.22
C GLY A 102 8.38 7.96 11.62
N ASN A 103 8.42 8.25 12.91
CA ASN A 103 9.32 9.20 13.53
C ASN A 103 9.53 8.89 15.02
N ASP A 104 10.45 9.58 15.67
CA ASP A 104 10.77 9.32 17.10
C ASP A 104 9.62 9.70 18.05
N ALA A 105 8.71 10.58 17.65
CA ALA A 105 7.58 11.00 18.47
C ALA A 105 6.37 10.05 18.35
N GLY A 106 6.15 9.47 17.17
CA GLY A 106 5.00 8.60 16.85
C GLY A 106 5.35 7.12 16.79
N GLY A 107 6.64 6.77 16.90
CA GLY A 107 7.14 5.42 16.71
C GLY A 107 7.49 5.12 15.25
N TRP A 108 8.20 4.01 15.05
CA TRP A 108 8.62 3.50 13.75
C TRP A 108 7.96 2.16 13.46
N SER A 109 7.68 1.90 12.18
CA SER A 109 7.32 0.56 11.72
C SER A 109 8.50 -0.40 11.87
N PRO A 110 8.28 -1.72 11.79
CA PRO A 110 9.33 -2.65 11.45
C PRO A 110 9.99 -2.27 10.12
N GLU A 111 11.17 -2.83 9.88
CA GLU A 111 11.85 -2.68 8.58
C GLU A 111 11.33 -3.74 7.61
N TYR A 112 10.92 -3.28 6.43
CA TYR A 112 10.45 -4.12 5.34
C TYR A 112 11.41 -4.02 4.15
N LYS A 113 11.22 -4.91 3.16
CA LYS A 113 12.06 -4.93 1.95
C LYS A 113 11.17 -4.84 0.71
N TYR A 114 11.62 -4.03 -0.22
CA TYR A 114 11.05 -3.91 -1.56
C TYR A 114 12.13 -4.18 -2.60
N ALA A 115 11.90 -5.17 -3.46
CA ALA A 115 12.75 -5.45 -4.61
C ALA A 115 12.21 -4.70 -5.83
N VAL A 116 12.98 -3.72 -6.32
CA VAL A 116 12.61 -3.00 -7.54
C VAL A 116 12.75 -3.95 -8.72
N PRO A 117 11.69 -4.16 -9.51
CA PRO A 117 11.77 -5.03 -10.67
C PRO A 117 12.84 -4.57 -11.66
N ASP A 118 13.58 -5.51 -12.23
CA ASP A 118 14.45 -5.23 -13.37
C ASP A 118 13.59 -5.23 -14.63
N VAL A 119 13.08 -4.04 -14.97
CA VAL A 119 12.14 -3.90 -16.06
C VAL A 119 12.90 -3.84 -17.39
N ASN A 120 13.01 -4.97 -18.06
CA ASN A 120 13.30 -4.96 -19.49
C ASN A 120 12.00 -4.74 -20.26
N THR A 121 11.65 -3.48 -20.48
CA THR A 121 10.38 -3.06 -21.12
C THR A 121 10.16 -3.64 -22.51
N SER A 122 11.20 -4.17 -23.15
CA SER A 122 11.09 -4.84 -24.45
C SER A 122 10.51 -6.27 -24.37
N GLU A 123 10.52 -6.87 -23.18
CA GLU A 123 10.06 -8.24 -22.96
C GLU A 123 8.69 -8.33 -22.27
N GLY A 124 8.11 -7.18 -21.90
CA GLY A 124 6.86 -7.11 -21.15
C GLY A 124 7.06 -7.21 -19.64
N PHE A 125 5.97 -7.18 -18.90
CA PHE A 125 5.96 -7.30 -17.44
C PHE A 125 4.72 -8.08 -16.96
N THR A 126 4.80 -8.62 -15.75
CA THR A 126 3.71 -9.36 -15.11
C THR A 126 3.15 -8.54 -13.95
N PHE A 127 1.84 -8.55 -13.78
CA PHE A 127 1.15 -7.96 -12.64
C PHE A 127 -0.01 -8.85 -12.18
N LEU A 128 -0.43 -8.67 -10.95
CA LEU A 128 -1.58 -9.37 -10.36
C LEU A 128 -2.82 -8.48 -10.42
N VAL A 129 -4.00 -9.10 -10.51
CA VAL A 129 -5.29 -8.43 -10.42
C VAL A 129 -6.18 -9.20 -9.45
N THR A 130 -6.76 -8.49 -8.50
CA THR A 130 -7.81 -8.97 -7.60
C THR A 130 -8.89 -7.91 -7.44
N SER A 131 -9.99 -8.24 -6.77
CA SER A 131 -11.04 -7.31 -6.37
C SER A 131 -11.81 -7.86 -5.18
N ASP A 132 -12.71 -7.03 -4.62
CA ASP A 132 -13.76 -7.45 -3.70
C ASP A 132 -13.22 -8.21 -2.48
N ALA A 133 -12.20 -7.66 -1.83
CA ALA A 133 -11.74 -8.19 -0.55
C ALA A 133 -12.79 -7.95 0.55
N GLU A 134 -13.56 -6.86 0.42
CA GLU A 134 -14.70 -6.49 1.26
C GLU A 134 -14.46 -6.78 2.75
N ILE A 135 -13.31 -6.34 3.27
CA ILE A 135 -12.97 -6.55 4.68
C ILE A 135 -14.12 -6.03 5.56
N GLY A 136 -14.62 -6.87 6.45
CA GLY A 136 -15.75 -6.55 7.31
C GLY A 136 -17.08 -7.12 6.83
N GLN A 137 -17.18 -7.50 5.55
CA GLN A 137 -18.41 -8.09 5.01
C GLN A 137 -18.37 -9.60 5.06
N ASP A 138 -18.98 -10.15 6.06
CA ASP A 138 -19.12 -11.59 6.23
C ASP A 138 -20.54 -11.92 6.66
N GLN A 139 -21.02 -13.09 6.21
CA GLN A 139 -22.34 -13.60 6.56
C GLN A 139 -22.51 -13.90 8.06
N TYR A 140 -21.42 -13.94 8.82
CA TYR A 140 -21.39 -14.21 10.25
C TYR A 140 -21.09 -12.98 11.10
N ASN A 141 -20.85 -11.81 10.48
CA ASN A 141 -20.36 -10.58 11.12
C ASN A 141 -19.01 -10.76 11.86
N GLU A 142 -18.13 -11.58 11.33
CA GLU A 142 -16.79 -11.83 11.87
C GLU A 142 -15.71 -11.27 10.94
N MET A 143 -15.36 -9.99 11.12
CA MET A 143 -14.35 -9.30 10.29
C MET A 143 -13.05 -10.10 10.16
N GLN A 144 -12.65 -10.85 11.20
CA GLN A 144 -11.43 -11.66 11.16
C GLN A 144 -11.46 -12.72 10.05
N VAL A 145 -12.62 -13.24 9.67
CA VAL A 145 -12.74 -14.23 8.58
C VAL A 145 -12.32 -13.63 7.26
N THR A 146 -12.81 -12.42 6.95
CA THR A 146 -12.45 -11.71 5.71
C THR A 146 -10.98 -11.30 5.70
N ILE A 147 -10.42 -10.90 6.83
CA ILE A 147 -8.98 -10.61 6.99
C ILE A 147 -8.15 -11.87 6.69
N ASP A 148 -8.48 -13.01 7.28
CA ASP A 148 -7.76 -14.27 7.09
C ASP A 148 -7.86 -14.79 5.65
N ASP A 149 -9.01 -14.61 5.01
CA ASP A 149 -9.22 -15.01 3.61
C ASP A 149 -8.43 -14.10 2.65
N TRP A 150 -8.38 -12.80 2.93
CA TRP A 150 -7.57 -11.86 2.17
C TRP A 150 -6.07 -12.12 2.35
N ASP A 151 -5.58 -12.30 3.58
CA ASP A 151 -4.18 -12.66 3.85
C ASP A 151 -3.75 -13.89 3.07
N ARG A 152 -4.59 -14.94 3.12
CA ARG A 152 -4.36 -16.17 2.39
C ARG A 152 -4.31 -15.95 0.88
N THR A 153 -5.19 -15.09 0.36
CA THR A 153 -5.29 -14.77 -1.07
C THR A 153 -4.04 -14.04 -1.52
N VAL A 154 -3.71 -12.90 -0.91
CA VAL A 154 -2.58 -12.08 -1.34
C VAL A 154 -1.23 -12.78 -1.13
N THR A 155 -1.08 -13.54 -0.04
CA THR A 155 0.12 -14.34 0.21
C THR A 155 0.31 -15.42 -0.84
N ARG A 156 -0.75 -16.14 -1.22
CA ARG A 156 -0.68 -17.17 -2.27
C ARG A 156 -0.38 -16.59 -3.63
N LEU A 157 -1.03 -15.49 -4.01
CA LEU A 157 -0.81 -14.84 -5.29
C LEU A 157 0.63 -14.37 -5.45
N THR A 158 1.15 -13.66 -4.45
CA THR A 158 2.53 -13.13 -4.50
C THR A 158 3.59 -14.23 -4.43
N ASN A 159 3.31 -15.36 -3.80
CA ASN A 159 4.21 -16.51 -3.79
C ASN A 159 4.12 -17.34 -5.08
N TYR A 160 2.95 -17.38 -5.73
CA TYR A 160 2.74 -18.13 -6.97
C TYR A 160 3.29 -17.41 -8.20
N VAL A 161 3.28 -16.06 -8.18
CA VAL A 161 3.79 -15.20 -9.26
C VAL A 161 4.78 -14.19 -8.66
N PRO A 162 5.98 -14.66 -8.24
CA PRO A 162 6.95 -13.81 -7.54
C PRO A 162 7.56 -12.73 -8.44
N GLU A 163 7.46 -12.86 -9.76
CA GLU A 163 7.89 -11.87 -10.75
C GLU A 163 6.88 -10.72 -10.96
N ALA A 164 5.72 -10.77 -10.30
CA ALA A 164 4.74 -9.70 -10.42
C ALA A 164 5.28 -8.38 -9.87
N GLN A 165 5.16 -7.31 -10.65
CA GLN A 165 5.72 -6.01 -10.33
C GLN A 165 4.80 -5.17 -9.47
N PHE A 166 3.48 -5.38 -9.55
CA PHE A 166 2.46 -4.71 -8.75
C PHE A 166 1.18 -5.54 -8.70
N LEU A 167 0.31 -5.19 -7.76
CA LEU A 167 -1.00 -5.79 -7.57
C LEU A 167 -2.08 -4.73 -7.79
N ILE A 168 -2.94 -4.92 -8.79
CA ILE A 168 -4.16 -4.14 -8.96
C ILE A 168 -5.25 -4.75 -8.07
N HIS A 169 -5.84 -3.93 -7.21
CA HIS A 169 -7.07 -4.28 -6.51
C HIS A 169 -8.21 -3.44 -7.09
N ALA A 170 -9.14 -4.08 -7.79
CA ALA A 170 -10.11 -3.43 -8.66
C ALA A 170 -11.39 -2.97 -7.92
N GLY A 171 -11.24 -2.52 -6.67
CA GLY A 171 -12.30 -1.92 -5.87
C GLY A 171 -12.83 -2.82 -4.78
N ASP A 172 -13.66 -2.23 -3.92
CA ASP A 172 -14.29 -2.85 -2.75
C ASP A 172 -13.24 -3.49 -1.81
N GLN A 173 -12.29 -2.66 -1.38
CA GLN A 173 -11.26 -3.05 -0.41
C GLN A 173 -11.89 -3.36 0.95
N VAL A 174 -12.87 -2.55 1.34
CA VAL A 174 -13.56 -2.59 2.63
C VAL A 174 -15.07 -2.63 2.44
N SER A 175 -15.80 -3.08 3.44
CA SER A 175 -17.26 -3.05 3.46
C SER A 175 -17.80 -1.65 3.75
N GLU A 176 -17.11 -0.92 4.63
CA GLU A 176 -17.51 0.42 5.07
C GLU A 176 -16.39 1.45 4.88
N PHE A 177 -16.52 2.33 3.89
CA PHE A 177 -15.53 3.34 3.47
C PHE A 177 -14.94 4.21 4.60
N GLY A 178 -15.65 4.41 5.70
CA GLY A 178 -15.22 5.22 6.86
C GLY A 178 -14.58 4.41 7.98
N ASN A 179 -14.42 3.11 7.82
CA ASN A 179 -13.93 2.22 8.87
C ASN A 179 -12.42 1.98 8.74
N ALA A 180 -11.63 2.69 9.54
CA ALA A 180 -10.17 2.57 9.52
C ALA A 180 -9.65 1.18 9.96
N GLU A 181 -10.42 0.43 10.77
CA GLU A 181 -10.06 -0.93 11.18
C GLU A 181 -10.24 -1.93 10.03
N GLU A 182 -11.22 -1.73 9.16
CA GLU A 182 -11.36 -2.54 7.95
C GLU A 182 -10.20 -2.27 6.98
N TYR A 183 -9.79 -1.00 6.82
CA TYR A 183 -8.58 -0.68 6.04
C TYR A 183 -7.31 -1.27 6.68
N ALA A 184 -7.20 -1.33 8.00
CA ALA A 184 -6.10 -2.04 8.65
C ALA A 184 -6.13 -3.54 8.31
N GLY A 185 -7.31 -4.14 8.34
CA GLY A 185 -7.53 -5.52 7.93
C GLY A 185 -7.18 -5.79 6.47
N PHE A 186 -7.35 -4.81 5.58
CA PHE A 186 -6.95 -4.90 4.17
C PHE A 186 -5.45 -4.71 3.96
N LEU A 187 -4.82 -3.77 4.67
CA LEU A 187 -3.44 -3.33 4.42
C LEU A 187 -2.38 -4.05 5.26
N ASP A 188 -2.73 -4.55 6.47
CA ASP A 188 -1.74 -5.05 7.43
C ASP A 188 -1.28 -6.50 7.12
N HIS A 189 -0.78 -6.72 5.90
CA HIS A 189 -0.29 -8.00 5.41
C HIS A 189 1.13 -7.90 4.87
N LEU A 190 2.01 -8.82 5.30
CA LEU A 190 3.42 -8.85 4.88
C LEU A 190 3.60 -8.93 3.36
N ALA A 191 2.66 -9.56 2.66
CA ALA A 191 2.67 -9.63 1.20
C ALA A 191 2.57 -8.24 0.55
N LEU A 192 1.75 -7.33 1.13
CA LEU A 192 1.53 -5.98 0.60
C LEU A 192 2.69 -5.01 0.91
N TYR A 193 3.57 -5.33 1.85
CA TYR A 193 4.74 -4.51 2.14
C TYR A 193 5.92 -4.76 1.19
N LYS A 194 5.80 -5.71 0.27
CA LYS A 194 6.84 -6.08 -0.72
C LYS A 194 6.41 -5.94 -2.18
N ILE A 195 5.12 -5.75 -2.45
CA ILE A 195 4.58 -5.53 -3.79
C ILE A 195 3.76 -4.24 -3.81
N PRO A 196 4.05 -3.29 -4.71
CA PRO A 196 3.27 -2.07 -4.81
C PRO A 196 1.81 -2.35 -5.17
N LEU A 197 0.90 -1.72 -4.44
CA LEU A 197 -0.53 -1.77 -4.68
C LEU A 197 -0.94 -0.71 -5.71
N VAL A 198 -1.91 -1.06 -6.54
CA VAL A 198 -2.65 -0.18 -7.43
C VAL A 198 -4.12 -0.25 -6.98
N PRO A 199 -4.53 0.58 -6.00
CA PRO A 199 -5.89 0.53 -5.49
C PRO A 199 -6.85 1.26 -6.43
N VAL A 200 -7.90 0.59 -6.86
CA VAL A 200 -9.01 1.19 -7.64
C VAL A 200 -10.21 1.36 -6.71
N VAL A 201 -10.94 2.44 -6.86
CA VAL A 201 -12.13 2.72 -6.07
C VAL A 201 -13.28 1.82 -6.49
N GLY A 202 -13.90 1.13 -5.53
CA GLY A 202 -15.17 0.42 -5.70
C GLY A 202 -16.33 1.18 -5.07
N ASN A 203 -17.53 0.64 -5.15
CA ASN A 203 -18.71 1.31 -4.58
C ASN A 203 -18.75 1.25 -3.05
N HIS A 204 -18.08 0.28 -2.42
CA HIS A 204 -17.94 0.21 -0.96
C HIS A 204 -16.85 1.15 -0.41
N ASP A 205 -15.93 1.63 -1.25
CA ASP A 205 -14.84 2.51 -0.84
C ASP A 205 -15.22 3.99 -0.84
N VAL A 206 -16.41 4.34 -1.35
CA VAL A 206 -16.90 5.72 -1.46
C VAL A 206 -18.27 5.88 -0.85
N ALA A 207 -18.49 7.06 -0.24
CA ALA A 207 -19.78 7.44 0.27
C ALA A 207 -20.73 7.78 -0.91
N ASN A 208 -21.77 6.98 -1.06
CA ASN A 208 -22.92 7.37 -1.91
C ASN A 208 -23.93 8.21 -1.09
N GLU A 209 -24.88 8.87 -1.78
CA GLU A 209 -25.87 9.75 -1.13
C GLU A 209 -26.68 9.01 -0.04
N ASP A 210 -27.09 7.78 -0.31
CA ASP A 210 -27.88 6.96 0.64
C ASP A 210 -27.06 6.61 1.88
N THR A 211 -25.77 6.31 1.72
CA THR A 211 -24.85 5.95 2.80
C THR A 211 -24.51 7.17 3.65
N VAL A 212 -24.29 8.33 3.03
CA VAL A 212 -24.06 9.60 3.73
C VAL A 212 -25.26 9.97 4.60
N GLU A 213 -26.50 9.88 4.06
CA GLU A 213 -27.71 10.17 4.81
C GLU A 213 -27.93 9.17 5.95
N LYS A 214 -27.72 7.89 5.70
CA LYS A 214 -27.98 6.79 6.64
C LYS A 214 -26.96 6.73 7.78
N LEU A 215 -25.69 6.94 7.50
CA LEU A 215 -24.58 6.81 8.45
C LEU A 215 -24.14 8.16 9.05
N GLY A 216 -24.59 9.29 8.48
CA GLY A 216 -24.22 10.62 8.93
C GLY A 216 -22.76 11.01 8.67
N TYR A 217 -22.07 10.28 7.84
CA TYR A 217 -20.72 10.62 7.40
C TYR A 217 -20.78 11.63 6.26
N PRO A 218 -19.98 12.70 6.30
CA PRO A 218 -19.85 13.56 5.13
C PRO A 218 -19.23 12.78 3.98
N ALA A 219 -19.69 13.02 2.75
CA ALA A 219 -18.99 12.58 1.57
C ALA A 219 -17.53 13.06 1.67
N GLY A 220 -16.62 12.15 1.89
CA GLY A 220 -15.25 12.51 2.23
C GLY A 220 -14.22 11.71 1.45
N PRO A 221 -12.99 12.19 1.44
CA PRO A 221 -11.89 11.56 0.73
C PRO A 221 -11.32 10.36 1.52
N TYR A 222 -12.18 9.50 2.06
CA TYR A 222 -11.77 8.39 2.93
C TYR A 222 -10.77 7.47 2.25
N PHE A 223 -11.00 7.12 0.99
CA PHE A 223 -10.06 6.36 0.19
C PHE A 223 -8.66 7.00 0.18
N TYR A 224 -8.59 8.31 -0.01
CA TYR A 224 -7.31 9.03 -0.03
C TYR A 224 -6.64 9.21 1.33
N GLU A 225 -7.30 8.89 2.43
CA GLU A 225 -6.59 8.79 3.71
C GLU A 225 -5.74 7.54 3.80
N HIS A 226 -6.08 6.50 3.04
CA HIS A 226 -5.42 5.20 3.10
C HIS A 226 -4.45 4.96 1.94
N PHE A 227 -4.55 5.75 0.86
CA PHE A 227 -3.72 5.55 -0.34
C PHE A 227 -3.07 6.85 -0.83
N ASN A 228 -1.85 6.73 -1.33
CA ASN A 228 -1.04 7.81 -1.90
C ASN A 228 -0.82 7.59 -3.41
N VAL A 229 -1.91 7.63 -4.19
CA VAL A 229 -1.86 7.35 -5.62
C VAL A 229 -1.19 8.47 -6.43
N PRO A 230 -0.47 8.14 -7.53
CA PRO A 230 0.20 9.13 -8.37
C PRO A 230 -0.76 9.82 -9.34
N ASN A 231 -0.30 10.95 -9.93
CA ASN A 231 -0.87 11.57 -11.15
C ASN A 231 -2.40 11.67 -11.19
N ARG A 232 -3.03 12.07 -10.08
CA ARG A 232 -4.46 12.37 -10.09
C ARG A 232 -4.73 13.50 -11.08
N SER A 233 -5.72 13.33 -11.95
CA SER A 233 -5.96 14.24 -13.06
C SER A 233 -7.43 14.32 -13.41
N ASP A 234 -7.95 15.55 -13.51
CA ASP A 234 -9.28 15.87 -14.01
C ASP A 234 -9.43 15.61 -15.52
N GLU A 235 -8.32 15.50 -16.26
CA GLU A 235 -8.35 15.05 -17.66
C GLU A 235 -8.88 13.62 -17.79
N TYR A 236 -8.65 12.78 -16.78
CA TYR A 236 -9.06 11.38 -16.75
C TYR A 236 -10.22 11.09 -15.79
N GLY A 237 -10.98 12.13 -15.42
CA GLY A 237 -12.19 11.98 -14.61
C GLY A 237 -12.06 12.37 -13.14
N TYR A 238 -10.84 12.66 -12.64
CA TYR A 238 -10.68 13.16 -11.28
C TYR A 238 -11.38 14.51 -11.08
N SER A 239 -12.17 14.63 -10.05
CA SER A 239 -12.82 15.87 -9.63
C SER A 239 -12.45 16.22 -8.20
N GLU A 240 -12.01 17.46 -7.95
CA GLU A 240 -11.80 17.95 -6.59
C GLU A 240 -13.07 17.94 -5.75
N ALA A 241 -14.25 18.03 -6.38
CA ALA A 241 -15.53 17.97 -5.69
C ALA A 241 -15.86 16.56 -5.19
N ASP A 242 -15.59 15.55 -6.03
CA ASP A 242 -15.90 14.16 -5.72
C ASP A 242 -14.72 13.44 -5.07
N LYS A 243 -13.49 13.95 -5.30
CA LYS A 243 -12.23 13.36 -4.82
C LYS A 243 -12.11 11.87 -5.10
N ASN A 244 -12.66 11.44 -6.25
CA ASN A 244 -12.65 10.06 -6.68
C ASN A 244 -11.27 9.63 -7.18
N GLY A 245 -11.05 8.33 -7.27
CA GLY A 245 -9.76 7.70 -7.38
C GLY A 245 -9.07 7.69 -8.73
N ASP A 246 -9.47 8.57 -9.68
CA ASP A 246 -8.90 8.56 -11.02
C ASP A 246 -7.45 9.05 -11.02
N TYR A 247 -6.57 8.18 -11.48
CA TYR A 247 -5.13 8.43 -11.56
C TYR A 247 -4.49 7.54 -12.63
N TYR A 248 -3.26 7.85 -12.98
CA TYR A 248 -2.48 7.01 -13.90
C TYR A 248 -1.02 6.88 -13.45
N PHE A 249 -0.35 5.87 -13.95
CA PHE A 249 1.09 5.67 -13.81
C PHE A 249 1.64 5.04 -15.09
N VAL A 250 2.95 5.07 -15.24
CA VAL A 250 3.62 4.55 -16.43
C VAL A 250 4.51 3.36 -16.07
N ARG A 251 4.39 2.29 -16.83
CA ARG A 251 5.29 1.13 -16.78
C ARG A 251 5.71 0.76 -18.19
N GLY A 252 7.01 0.79 -18.48
CA GLY A 252 7.50 0.57 -19.82
C GLY A 252 6.93 1.58 -20.82
N ASN A 253 6.28 1.05 -21.84
CA ASN A 253 5.60 1.84 -22.87
C ASN A 253 4.06 1.90 -22.67
N VAL A 254 3.58 1.54 -21.50
CA VAL A 254 2.14 1.48 -21.16
C VAL A 254 1.80 2.45 -20.03
#